data_57cd7a33f4e5dadeca41113604323ec4
#
_entry.id   57cd7a33f4e5dadeca41113604323ec4
#
_cell.length_a   1.000
_cell.length_b   1.000
_cell.length_c   1.000
_cell.angle_alpha   90.00
_cell.angle_beta   90.00
_cell.angle_gamma   90.00
#
_symmetry.space_group_name_H-M   'P 1'
#
loop_
_entity.id
_entity.type
_entity.pdbx_description
1 polymer ?
#
loop_
_entity_poly.entity_id
_entity_poly.type
_entity_poly.pdbx_seq_one_letter_code
_entity_poly.pdbx_strand_id
1 'polypeptide(L)'
;MIQESEQLVKVLQKFPDQNPNPVLRFSDKGILQYYNSPSEPIIDAWKININDKPNKKFLDKLKITLAENEHSFEINVDSKSFLLKAVYIRELGSINVYGTDITAKKAIDKFPDQNPNPVMRISKEGILNYNNKASFDIVNSHNLKIGEMISDYLIELVSKTILTNSITQNELTAGNKTYLANFVPVPEFGFIIIYATDITAKKVINKFPDKNPNPVMRLGKNGELKYFNDASKYIIKNWDIALNDTIPKEIIKNLTKPNANDIHNMEFEIGNKTYYLNLVKINEFDFFLLYGTDITDTKDKEMILAKLSKYFSPQVYNSIFTGELDVKIDTNRKNLTVFFSDIKGFTTITEKLEPEILTELITYYLTEMTNIAIEYGGTVDKYIGDAIMIFFGDPKTDGITKDAVSCVAMALKMRRKLKTIRKRWASFGLTESLDVRMGIHTDVCTVGNFGSQDRLDYTVLGNGVNLASRLESLANPNEILISENTFNIIKKDIDCTYVDEIIVKGKSHPIKTFQVQNLISKNDRRETIDYETDGFLLMLDKEQIKNTEKIISYLKKSLDHLKD
;
A
#
# COMPACT_ATOMS: atom_id res chain seq x y z
N MET A 1 87.28 -22.87 54.50
CA MET A 1 86.41 -21.80 55.10
C MET A 1 86.48 -20.48 54.34
N ILE A 2 87.62 -19.86 54.04
CA ILE A 2 87.71 -18.57 53.34
C ILE A 2 87.25 -18.72 51.86
N GLN A 3 87.67 -19.77 51.13
CA GLN A 3 87.25 -20.03 49.74
C GLN A 3 85.77 -20.40 49.62
N GLU A 4 85.17 -21.10 50.54
CA GLU A 4 83.79 -21.44 50.60
C GLU A 4 82.89 -20.22 50.87
N SER A 5 83.33 -19.32 51.73
CA SER A 5 82.61 -18.06 52.02
C SER A 5 82.65 -17.12 50.78
N GLU A 6 83.76 -17.05 50.04
CA GLU A 6 83.83 -16.28 48.78
C GLU A 6 82.95 -16.85 47.65
N GLN A 7 82.88 -18.19 47.60
CA GLN A 7 82.01 -18.84 46.65
C GLN A 7 80.52 -18.64 47.00
N LEU A 8 80.17 -18.73 48.28
CA LEU A 8 78.80 -18.48 48.77
C LEU A 8 78.40 -17.03 48.54
N VAL A 9 79.30 -16.06 48.77
CA VAL A 9 79.05 -14.64 48.49
C VAL A 9 78.82 -14.39 47.01
N LYS A 10 79.59 -15.04 46.09
CA LYS A 10 79.38 -14.97 44.62
C LYS A 10 78.06 -15.62 44.18
N VAL A 11 77.61 -16.70 44.80
CA VAL A 11 76.33 -17.34 44.51
C VAL A 11 75.18 -16.46 45.03
N LEU A 12 75.30 -15.92 46.23
CA LEU A 12 74.29 -15.02 46.81
C LEU A 12 74.13 -13.71 45.99
N GLN A 13 75.25 -13.23 45.41
CA GLN A 13 75.20 -12.04 44.51
C GLN A 13 74.48 -12.29 43.19
N LYS A 14 74.40 -13.55 42.75
CA LYS A 14 73.66 -13.93 41.54
C LYS A 14 72.16 -14.20 41.74
N PHE A 15 71.69 -14.28 42.95
CA PHE A 15 70.32 -14.58 43.30
C PHE A 15 69.32 -13.55 42.73
N PRO A 16 69.59 -12.25 42.76
CA PRO A 16 68.68 -11.26 42.11
C PRO A 16 68.67 -11.35 40.60
N ASP A 17 69.78 -11.80 39.94
CA ASP A 17 69.84 -11.96 38.46
C ASP A 17 68.94 -13.09 37.91
N GLN A 18 68.69 -14.10 38.78
CA GLN A 18 67.77 -15.22 38.42
C GLN A 18 66.30 -14.91 38.66
N ASN A 19 65.97 -13.76 39.23
CA ASN A 19 64.59 -13.39 39.46
C ASN A 19 63.96 -12.97 38.13
N PRO A 20 62.84 -13.64 37.68
CA PRO A 20 62.12 -13.31 36.43
C PRO A 20 61.45 -11.94 36.49
N ASN A 21 61.33 -11.34 37.62
CA ASN A 21 60.75 -10.01 37.86
C ASN A 21 61.80 -8.94 38.05
N PRO A 22 61.49 -7.64 37.83
CA PRO A 22 62.36 -6.53 38.08
C PRO A 22 62.85 -6.50 39.54
N VAL A 23 64.17 -6.38 39.74
CA VAL A 23 64.83 -6.15 41.04
C VAL A 23 65.80 -5.00 40.87
N LEU A 24 65.60 -3.94 41.66
CA LEU A 24 66.50 -2.79 41.71
C LEU A 24 66.97 -2.57 43.16
N ARG A 25 68.17 -2.03 43.31
CA ARG A 25 68.68 -1.62 44.61
C ARG A 25 69.17 -0.18 44.54
N PHE A 26 68.76 0.60 45.56
CA PHE A 26 69.15 1.98 45.73
C PHE A 26 69.84 2.17 47.09
N SER A 27 70.76 3.12 47.15
CA SER A 27 71.28 3.55 48.43
C SER A 27 70.19 4.34 49.19
N ASP A 28 70.43 4.61 50.49
CA ASP A 28 69.67 5.52 51.36
C ASP A 28 69.54 6.95 50.74
N LYS A 29 70.54 7.36 49.93
CA LYS A 29 70.51 8.63 49.17
C LYS A 29 69.77 8.56 47.83
N GLY A 30 69.13 7.42 47.50
CA GLY A 30 68.37 7.20 46.28
C GLY A 30 69.23 7.03 45.03
N ILE A 31 70.49 6.59 45.16
CA ILE A 31 71.40 6.30 44.05
C ILE A 31 71.27 4.84 43.68
N LEU A 32 71.06 4.54 42.36
CA LEU A 32 70.92 3.19 41.82
C LEU A 32 72.26 2.43 41.98
N GLN A 33 72.22 1.33 42.70
CA GLN A 33 73.38 0.49 42.95
C GLN A 33 73.43 -0.81 42.16
N TYR A 34 72.24 -1.32 41.84
CA TYR A 34 72.06 -2.59 41.14
C TYR A 34 70.72 -2.68 40.46
N TYR A 35 70.63 -3.38 39.35
CA TYR A 35 69.42 -3.83 38.71
C TYR A 35 69.65 -5.16 37.93
N ASN A 36 68.65 -5.99 37.83
CA ASN A 36 68.66 -7.21 37.06
C ASN A 36 68.08 -6.97 35.62
N SER A 37 68.30 -7.93 34.71
CA SER A 37 67.82 -7.80 33.29
C SER A 37 66.34 -7.52 33.15
N PRO A 38 65.41 -8.12 33.93
CA PRO A 38 63.96 -7.77 33.82
C PRO A 38 63.67 -6.31 34.21
N SER A 39 64.61 -5.59 34.87
CA SER A 39 64.45 -4.17 35.16
C SER A 39 64.84 -3.22 34.03
N GLU A 40 65.53 -3.72 32.98
CA GLU A 40 65.97 -2.90 31.84
C GLU A 40 64.90 -1.98 31.25
N PRO A 41 63.65 -2.40 31.04
CA PRO A 41 62.60 -1.50 30.53
C PRO A 41 62.34 -0.29 31.43
N ILE A 42 62.52 -0.46 32.76
CA ILE A 42 62.37 0.61 33.76
C ILE A 42 63.55 1.56 33.69
N ILE A 43 64.77 1.02 33.61
CA ILE A 43 66.00 1.76 33.54
C ILE A 43 66.10 2.58 32.26
N ASP A 44 65.78 1.96 31.09
CA ASP A 44 65.81 2.63 29.81
C ASP A 44 64.84 3.79 29.76
N ALA A 45 63.60 3.59 30.23
CA ALA A 45 62.57 4.64 30.23
C ALA A 45 62.97 5.79 31.18
N TRP A 46 63.68 5.50 32.26
CA TRP A 46 64.18 6.53 33.15
C TRP A 46 65.50 7.15 32.70
N LYS A 47 66.17 6.57 31.70
CA LYS A 47 67.45 7.00 31.14
C LYS A 47 68.51 7.18 32.20
N ILE A 48 68.67 6.20 33.13
CA ILE A 48 69.62 6.21 34.24
C ILE A 48 70.54 4.98 34.10
N ASN A 49 71.76 5.15 34.70
CA ASN A 49 72.73 4.09 34.83
C ASN A 49 73.04 3.84 36.33
N ILE A 50 73.81 2.80 36.61
CA ILE A 50 74.36 2.61 37.98
C ILE A 50 75.09 3.87 38.39
N ASN A 51 74.86 4.32 39.63
CA ASN A 51 75.30 5.56 40.28
C ASN A 51 74.48 6.81 39.93
N ASP A 52 73.44 6.70 39.08
CA ASP A 52 72.54 7.79 38.82
C ASP A 52 71.33 7.79 39.80
N LYS A 53 70.62 8.91 39.85
CA LYS A 53 69.37 9.05 40.60
C LYS A 53 68.16 8.96 39.65
N PRO A 54 67.11 8.24 40.05
CA PRO A 54 65.87 8.21 39.29
C PRO A 54 65.12 9.55 39.34
N ASN A 55 64.02 9.68 38.59
CA ASN A 55 63.22 10.89 38.55
C ASN A 55 62.68 11.28 39.97
N LYS A 56 62.33 12.56 40.12
CA LYS A 56 61.86 13.12 41.38
C LYS A 56 60.66 12.35 41.99
N LYS A 57 59.72 11.94 41.21
CA LYS A 57 58.52 11.19 41.66
C LYS A 57 58.91 9.86 42.31
N PHE A 58 59.86 9.15 41.73
CA PHE A 58 60.34 7.88 42.29
C PHE A 58 61.19 8.09 43.51
N LEU A 59 62.05 9.12 43.53
CA LEU A 59 62.83 9.48 44.71
C LEU A 59 61.94 9.79 45.93
N ASP A 60 60.79 10.45 45.70
CA ASP A 60 59.86 10.73 46.81
C ASP A 60 59.22 9.43 47.32
N LYS A 61 58.97 8.41 46.48
CA LYS A 61 58.53 7.07 46.91
C LYS A 61 59.59 6.33 47.71
N LEU A 62 60.89 6.45 47.36
CA LEU A 62 61.97 5.89 48.12
C LEU A 62 62.12 6.58 49.51
N LYS A 63 61.90 7.89 49.63
CA LYS A 63 61.86 8.58 50.92
C LYS A 63 60.75 8.06 51.84
N ILE A 64 59.56 7.79 51.30
CA ILE A 64 58.46 7.18 52.05
C ILE A 64 58.87 5.80 52.52
N THR A 65 59.54 5.00 51.71
CA THR A 65 60.06 3.67 52.09
C THR A 65 61.08 3.75 53.20
N LEU A 66 61.94 4.77 53.21
CA LEU A 66 62.91 5.00 54.33
C LEU A 66 62.21 5.32 55.66
N ALA A 67 61.06 6.02 55.59
CA ALA A 67 60.29 6.38 56.79
C ALA A 67 59.48 5.20 57.34
N GLU A 68 58.85 4.43 56.42
CA GLU A 68 57.89 3.36 56.74
C GLU A 68 58.49 1.95 56.74
N ASN A 69 59.75 1.79 56.32
CA ASN A 69 60.51 0.57 56.07
C ASN A 69 60.06 -0.23 54.86
N GLU A 70 58.79 -0.11 54.42
CA GLU A 70 58.23 -0.78 53.27
C GLU A 70 57.17 0.13 52.60
N HIS A 71 57.13 0.19 51.24
CA HIS A 71 56.15 0.95 50.54
C HIS A 71 55.86 0.28 49.17
N SER A 72 54.59 0.14 48.84
CA SER A 72 54.15 -0.41 47.51
C SER A 72 53.51 0.68 46.71
N PHE A 73 53.86 0.78 45.44
CA PHE A 73 53.31 1.76 44.49
C PHE A 73 53.40 1.29 43.04
N GLU A 74 52.54 1.82 42.18
CA GLU A 74 52.54 1.51 40.78
C GLU A 74 53.33 2.53 39.96
N ILE A 75 54.00 2.04 38.93
CA ILE A 75 54.61 2.87 37.89
C ILE A 75 54.14 2.41 36.49
N ASN A 76 53.99 3.37 35.58
CA ASN A 76 53.76 3.10 34.15
C ASN A 76 55.04 3.47 33.41
N VAL A 77 55.52 2.56 32.62
CA VAL A 77 56.75 2.69 31.83
C VAL A 77 56.41 2.26 30.40
N ASP A 78 56.39 3.22 29.48
CA ASP A 78 55.95 3.02 28.09
C ASP A 78 54.59 2.28 28.01
N SER A 79 54.56 1.09 27.42
CA SER A 79 53.38 0.24 27.32
C SER A 79 53.16 -0.71 28.47
N LYS A 80 54.04 -0.70 29.51
CA LYS A 80 54.00 -1.62 30.63
C LYS A 80 53.60 -0.92 31.93
N SER A 81 52.95 -1.65 32.82
CA SER A 81 52.62 -1.23 34.20
C SER A 81 53.25 -2.19 35.18
N PHE A 82 53.95 -1.65 36.15
CA PHE A 82 54.58 -2.43 37.19
C PHE A 82 54.03 -2.04 38.55
N LEU A 83 53.77 -3.02 39.42
CA LEU A 83 53.57 -2.84 40.85
C LEU A 83 54.92 -3.04 41.48
N LEU A 84 55.45 -2.00 42.09
CA LEU A 84 56.73 -2.03 42.78
C LEU A 84 56.54 -2.07 44.32
N LYS A 85 57.24 -2.99 44.96
CA LYS A 85 57.36 -3.09 46.42
C LYS A 85 58.80 -2.74 46.82
N ALA A 86 58.96 -1.60 47.47
CA ALA A 86 60.25 -1.12 47.97
C ALA A 86 60.38 -1.46 49.46
N VAL A 87 61.52 -2.03 49.84
CA VAL A 87 61.81 -2.45 51.22
C VAL A 87 63.17 -1.90 51.65
N TYR A 88 63.20 -1.18 52.72
CA TYR A 88 64.47 -0.66 53.30
C TYR A 88 65.14 -1.71 54.16
N ILE A 89 66.40 -2.04 53.85
CA ILE A 89 67.26 -2.98 54.61
C ILE A 89 68.24 -2.17 55.38
N ARG A 90 67.98 -1.99 56.68
CA ARG A 90 68.78 -1.11 57.60
C ARG A 90 70.22 -1.56 57.73
N GLU A 91 70.48 -2.86 57.82
CA GLU A 91 71.81 -3.42 57.97
C GLU A 91 72.72 -3.12 56.77
N LEU A 92 72.09 -2.92 55.55
CA LEU A 92 72.84 -2.65 54.32
C LEU A 92 72.77 -1.18 53.88
N GLY A 93 72.03 -0.33 54.59
CA GLY A 93 71.76 1.05 54.16
C GLY A 93 71.24 1.18 52.77
N SER A 94 70.41 0.21 52.31
CA SER A 94 69.93 0.14 50.94
C SER A 94 68.46 -0.17 50.88
N ILE A 95 67.81 0.26 49.79
CA ILE A 95 66.38 -0.02 49.45
C ILE A 95 66.38 -1.02 48.32
N ASN A 96 65.84 -2.19 48.56
CA ASN A 96 65.55 -3.15 47.50
C ASN A 96 64.13 -2.91 46.98
N VAL A 97 63.96 -2.88 45.65
CA VAL A 97 62.68 -2.70 44.96
C VAL A 97 62.40 -3.93 44.10
N TYR A 98 61.30 -4.58 44.36
CA TYR A 98 60.82 -5.76 43.65
C TYR A 98 59.62 -5.35 42.78
N GLY A 99 59.68 -5.61 41.47
CA GLY A 99 58.64 -5.30 40.57
C GLY A 99 57.78 -6.53 40.17
N THR A 100 56.52 -6.33 39.86
CA THR A 100 55.65 -7.31 39.27
C THR A 100 55.01 -6.65 38.05
N ASP A 101 55.12 -7.25 36.89
CA ASP A 101 54.42 -6.76 35.67
C ASP A 101 52.92 -7.02 35.83
N ILE A 102 52.14 -5.96 35.88
CA ILE A 102 50.69 -5.98 36.01
C ILE A 102 50.00 -5.51 34.74
N THR A 103 50.71 -5.43 33.62
CA THR A 103 50.18 -4.92 32.34
C THR A 103 49.00 -5.73 31.86
N ALA A 104 49.13 -7.07 31.81
CA ALA A 104 48.06 -7.97 31.42
C ALA A 104 46.84 -7.86 32.35
N LYS A 105 47.07 -7.76 33.64
CA LYS A 105 46.00 -7.57 34.64
C LYS A 105 45.23 -6.27 34.40
N LYS A 106 45.94 -5.16 34.16
CA LYS A 106 45.32 -3.86 33.88
C LYS A 106 44.59 -3.84 32.52
N ALA A 107 45.08 -4.54 31.50
CA ALA A 107 44.42 -4.68 30.24
C ALA A 107 43.09 -5.46 30.40
N ILE A 108 43.11 -6.58 31.13
CA ILE A 108 41.93 -7.39 31.42
C ILE A 108 40.90 -6.61 32.24
N ASP A 109 41.33 -5.81 33.22
CA ASP A 109 40.42 -4.98 34.02
C ASP A 109 39.77 -3.84 33.22
N LYS A 110 40.40 -3.37 32.13
CA LYS A 110 39.85 -2.34 31.23
C LYS A 110 38.97 -2.92 30.10
N PHE A 111 39.02 -4.21 29.83
CA PHE A 111 38.29 -4.83 28.74
C PHE A 111 36.76 -4.64 28.85
N PRO A 112 36.12 -4.78 30.01
CA PRO A 112 34.71 -4.52 30.17
C PRO A 112 34.32 -3.04 29.96
N ASP A 113 35.22 -2.08 30.27
CA ASP A 113 34.98 -0.65 30.10
C ASP A 113 34.87 -0.22 28.61
N GLN A 114 35.56 -0.95 27.74
CA GLN A 114 35.54 -0.71 26.28
C GLN A 114 34.37 -1.42 25.57
N ASN A 115 33.63 -2.28 26.28
CA ASN A 115 32.48 -2.97 25.71
C ASN A 115 31.35 -1.96 25.49
N PRO A 116 30.82 -1.82 24.23
CA PRO A 116 29.70 -0.95 23.92
C PRO A 116 28.39 -1.40 24.58
N ASN A 117 28.30 -2.65 24.98
CA ASN A 117 27.16 -3.21 25.68
C ASN A 117 27.29 -3.15 27.19
N PRO A 118 26.19 -3.10 27.95
CA PRO A 118 26.21 -3.17 29.42
C PRO A 118 26.90 -4.42 29.92
N VAL A 119 27.87 -4.20 30.85
CA VAL A 119 28.54 -5.27 31.57
C VAL A 119 28.54 -4.92 33.06
N MET A 120 28.03 -5.84 33.86
CA MET A 120 28.02 -5.71 35.32
C MET A 120 28.58 -6.97 35.98
N ARG A 121 29.20 -6.84 37.16
CA ARG A 121 29.69 -7.96 37.96
C ARG A 121 29.09 -7.89 39.34
N ILE A 122 28.46 -8.97 39.74
CA ILE A 122 27.75 -9.09 41.02
C ILE A 122 28.37 -10.25 41.82
N SER A 123 28.63 -10.05 43.12
CA SER A 123 29.09 -11.12 43.98
C SER A 123 28.00 -12.18 44.20
N LYS A 124 28.35 -13.36 44.68
CA LYS A 124 27.39 -14.43 45.04
C LYS A 124 26.42 -13.99 46.16
N GLU A 125 26.81 -13.01 46.97
CA GLU A 125 25.96 -12.41 48.00
C GLU A 125 25.00 -11.35 47.47
N GLY A 126 25.06 -10.99 46.18
CA GLY A 126 24.20 -9.98 45.57
C GLY A 126 24.74 -8.54 45.65
N ILE A 127 26.05 -8.35 45.82
CA ILE A 127 26.66 -7.01 45.86
C ILE A 127 27.18 -6.64 44.48
N LEU A 128 26.84 -5.45 43.96
CA LEU A 128 27.36 -4.93 42.70
C LEU A 128 28.83 -4.54 42.87
N ASN A 129 29.76 -5.30 42.28
CA ASN A 129 31.19 -5.06 42.38
C ASN A 129 31.77 -4.21 41.23
N TYR A 130 31.09 -4.23 40.08
CA TYR A 130 31.56 -3.52 38.90
C TYR A 130 30.40 -3.25 37.92
N ASN A 131 30.48 -2.13 37.26
CA ASN A 131 29.65 -1.83 36.09
C ASN A 131 30.43 -0.93 35.11
N ASN A 132 30.25 -1.15 33.79
CA ASN A 132 30.83 -0.30 32.76
C ASN A 132 29.91 0.90 32.45
N LYS A 133 30.42 1.83 31.65
CA LYS A 133 29.65 3.03 31.24
C LYS A 133 28.33 2.69 30.50
N ALA A 134 28.32 1.65 29.68
CA ALA A 134 27.14 1.25 28.92
C ALA A 134 25.99 0.74 29.81
N SER A 135 26.27 0.26 31.00
CA SER A 135 25.28 -0.22 31.98
C SER A 135 24.58 0.89 32.77
N PHE A 136 24.92 2.16 32.56
CA PHE A 136 24.44 3.28 33.36
C PHE A 136 22.91 3.38 33.41
N ASP A 137 22.22 3.15 32.27
CA ASP A 137 20.76 3.16 32.23
C ASP A 137 20.13 2.07 33.12
N ILE A 138 20.71 0.88 33.14
CA ILE A 138 20.25 -0.25 33.99
C ILE A 138 20.54 0.06 35.46
N VAL A 139 21.74 0.51 35.74
CA VAL A 139 22.18 0.84 37.11
C VAL A 139 21.26 1.92 37.71
N ASN A 140 21.00 3.00 37.01
CA ASN A 140 20.14 4.08 37.48
C ASN A 140 18.68 3.64 37.65
N SER A 141 18.14 2.91 36.67
CA SER A 141 16.72 2.49 36.71
C SER A 141 16.42 1.50 37.82
N HIS A 142 17.42 0.72 38.24
CA HIS A 142 17.28 -0.24 39.32
C HIS A 142 17.91 0.26 40.64
N ASN A 143 18.30 1.54 40.71
CA ASN A 143 18.92 2.18 41.88
C ASN A 143 20.14 1.41 42.45
N LEU A 144 20.98 0.89 41.54
CA LEU A 144 22.14 0.10 41.91
C LEU A 144 23.34 1.01 42.20
N LYS A 145 24.17 0.64 43.21
CA LYS A 145 25.44 1.32 43.48
C LYS A 145 26.53 0.29 43.74
N ILE A 146 27.73 0.62 43.28
CA ILE A 146 28.91 -0.23 43.56
C ILE A 146 29.13 -0.35 45.07
N GLY A 147 29.30 -1.58 45.55
CA GLY A 147 29.48 -1.92 46.96
C GLY A 147 28.16 -2.10 47.74
N GLU A 148 26.99 -1.85 47.11
CA GLU A 148 25.70 -2.05 47.74
C GLU A 148 24.98 -3.30 47.20
N MET A 149 24.00 -3.80 47.96
CA MET A 149 23.15 -4.92 47.59
C MET A 149 22.25 -4.52 46.41
N ILE A 150 22.10 -5.41 45.43
CA ILE A 150 21.17 -5.23 44.30
C ILE A 150 19.70 -5.42 44.74
N SER A 151 18.76 -5.04 43.89
CA SER A 151 17.33 -5.17 44.19
C SER A 151 16.90 -6.64 44.34
N ASP A 152 15.83 -6.89 45.13
CA ASP A 152 15.28 -8.24 45.37
C ASP A 152 14.99 -9.01 44.07
N TYR A 153 14.48 -8.33 43.07
CA TYR A 153 14.23 -8.91 41.73
C TYR A 153 15.54 -9.45 41.10
N LEU A 154 16.62 -8.66 41.14
CA LEU A 154 17.89 -9.11 40.59
C LEU A 154 18.56 -10.16 41.45
N ILE A 155 18.32 -10.14 42.77
CA ILE A 155 18.79 -11.20 43.71
C ILE A 155 18.18 -12.54 43.34
N GLU A 156 16.87 -12.57 43.02
CA GLU A 156 16.21 -13.81 42.60
C GLU A 156 16.84 -14.38 41.33
N LEU A 157 17.12 -13.54 40.31
CA LEU A 157 17.76 -13.98 39.05
C LEU A 157 19.19 -14.46 39.27
N VAL A 158 19.96 -13.76 40.11
CA VAL A 158 21.32 -14.14 40.50
C VAL A 158 21.32 -15.47 41.25
N SER A 159 20.43 -15.63 42.24
CA SER A 159 20.28 -16.86 43.02
C SER A 159 19.92 -18.05 42.14
N LYS A 160 19.00 -17.88 41.23
CA LYS A 160 18.63 -18.90 40.24
C LYS A 160 19.83 -19.32 39.38
N THR A 161 20.61 -18.35 38.91
CA THR A 161 21.81 -18.59 38.09
C THR A 161 22.88 -19.38 38.90
N ILE A 162 23.06 -19.06 40.16
CA ILE A 162 24.00 -19.76 41.06
C ILE A 162 23.54 -21.22 41.28
N LEU A 163 22.26 -21.41 41.63
CA LEU A 163 21.67 -22.73 41.87
C LEU A 163 21.78 -23.67 40.69
N THR A 164 21.52 -23.15 39.47
CA THR A 164 21.58 -23.95 38.26
C THR A 164 22.97 -24.12 37.69
N ASN A 165 23.92 -23.30 38.15
CA ASN A 165 25.28 -23.16 37.60
C ASN A 165 25.31 -23.12 36.06
N SER A 166 24.32 -22.44 35.49
CA SER A 166 24.14 -22.32 34.03
C SER A 166 23.78 -20.87 33.67
N ILE A 167 24.03 -20.51 32.43
CA ILE A 167 23.64 -19.18 31.91
C ILE A 167 22.14 -19.05 31.98
N THR A 168 21.64 -18.04 32.66
CA THR A 168 20.23 -17.66 32.64
C THR A 168 20.04 -16.37 31.89
N GLN A 169 18.91 -16.26 31.20
CA GLN A 169 18.57 -15.12 30.34
C GLN A 169 17.27 -14.48 30.81
N ASN A 170 17.29 -13.17 30.97
CA ASN A 170 16.10 -12.39 31.35
C ASN A 170 16.08 -11.01 30.69
N GLU A 171 14.87 -10.46 30.56
CA GLU A 171 14.71 -9.11 30.10
C GLU A 171 14.72 -8.12 31.26
N LEU A 172 15.52 -7.08 31.12
CA LEU A 172 15.58 -5.97 32.07
C LEU A 172 15.08 -4.70 31.40
N THR A 173 14.14 -4.00 32.04
CA THR A 173 13.65 -2.71 31.57
C THR A 173 14.37 -1.58 32.30
N ALA A 174 14.89 -0.63 31.55
CA ALA A 174 15.58 0.55 32.09
C ALA A 174 15.07 1.81 31.38
N GLY A 175 14.16 2.54 32.04
CA GLY A 175 13.47 3.66 31.45
C GLY A 175 12.63 3.22 30.25
N ASN A 176 12.91 3.79 29.07
CA ASN A 176 12.25 3.43 27.80
C ASN A 176 13.00 2.36 26.99
N LYS A 177 14.05 1.77 27.56
CA LYS A 177 14.84 0.72 26.91
C LYS A 177 14.56 -0.65 27.52
N THR A 178 14.68 -1.69 26.69
CA THR A 178 14.62 -3.09 27.12
C THR A 178 15.92 -3.78 26.73
N TYR A 179 16.53 -4.42 27.69
CA TYR A 179 17.77 -5.14 27.55
C TYR A 179 17.52 -6.64 27.72
N LEU A 180 18.13 -7.46 26.87
CA LEU A 180 18.24 -8.89 27.07
C LEU A 180 19.53 -9.16 27.86
N ALA A 181 19.39 -9.51 29.12
CA ALA A 181 20.51 -9.75 30.05
C ALA A 181 20.80 -11.23 30.18
N ASN A 182 22.05 -11.62 29.96
CA ASN A 182 22.61 -12.94 30.19
C ASN A 182 23.38 -12.90 31.51
N PHE A 183 22.96 -13.71 32.47
CA PHE A 183 23.60 -13.91 33.74
C PHE A 183 24.52 -15.12 33.64
N VAL A 184 25.83 -14.89 33.68
CA VAL A 184 26.86 -15.91 33.49
C VAL A 184 27.55 -16.15 34.81
N PRO A 185 27.43 -17.35 35.44
CA PRO A 185 28.12 -17.67 36.67
C PRO A 185 29.61 -17.89 36.40
N VAL A 186 30.46 -17.39 37.29
CA VAL A 186 31.91 -17.61 37.28
C VAL A 186 32.31 -18.17 38.67
N PRO A 187 32.06 -19.47 38.90
CA PRO A 187 32.19 -20.08 40.24
C PRO A 187 33.59 -19.99 40.83
N GLU A 188 34.61 -20.08 39.97
CA GLU A 188 36.03 -20.03 40.36
C GLU A 188 36.41 -18.73 41.09
N PHE A 189 35.66 -17.65 40.77
CA PHE A 189 35.93 -16.32 41.36
C PHE A 189 34.78 -15.81 42.24
N GLY A 190 33.72 -16.60 42.42
CA GLY A 190 32.60 -16.27 43.30
C GLY A 190 31.76 -15.08 42.90
N PHE A 191 31.59 -14.84 41.61
CA PHE A 191 30.73 -13.77 41.07
C PHE A 191 29.95 -14.19 39.83
N ILE A 192 28.99 -13.38 39.46
CA ILE A 192 28.22 -13.48 38.23
C ILE A 192 28.55 -12.26 37.35
N ILE A 193 28.75 -12.49 36.04
CA ILE A 193 28.85 -11.42 35.05
C ILE A 193 27.51 -11.32 34.34
N ILE A 194 26.99 -10.11 34.23
CA ILE A 194 25.79 -9.80 33.44
C ILE A 194 26.23 -9.09 32.15
N TYR A 195 25.94 -9.68 31.02
CA TYR A 195 26.07 -9.07 29.72
C TYR A 195 24.66 -8.75 29.18
N ALA A 196 24.38 -7.48 28.88
CA ALA A 196 23.07 -7.09 28.40
C ALA A 196 23.16 -6.51 26.98
N THR A 197 22.19 -6.83 26.16
CA THR A 197 22.05 -6.32 24.76
C THR A 197 20.77 -5.51 24.69
N ASP A 198 20.82 -4.30 24.15
CA ASP A 198 19.65 -3.47 23.91
C ASP A 198 18.81 -4.12 22.79
N ILE A 199 17.59 -4.55 23.14
CA ILE A 199 16.61 -5.14 22.23
C ILE A 199 15.41 -4.23 22.00
N THR A 200 15.48 -2.97 22.40
CA THR A 200 14.38 -2.00 22.30
C THR A 200 13.89 -1.87 20.87
N ALA A 201 14.79 -1.63 19.92
CA ALA A 201 14.44 -1.52 18.50
C ALA A 201 13.78 -2.80 17.98
N LYS A 202 14.29 -3.98 18.36
CA LYS A 202 13.70 -5.28 17.97
C LYS A 202 12.29 -5.45 18.55
N LYS A 203 12.06 -5.03 19.79
CA LYS A 203 10.72 -5.07 20.41
C LYS A 203 9.75 -4.09 19.79
N VAL A 204 10.20 -2.87 19.49
CA VAL A 204 9.38 -1.86 18.80
C VAL A 204 9.00 -2.37 17.40
N ILE A 205 9.95 -2.87 16.63
CA ILE A 205 9.71 -3.42 15.29
C ILE A 205 8.72 -4.59 15.35
N ASN A 206 8.83 -5.48 16.32
CA ASN A 206 7.92 -6.60 16.49
C ASN A 206 6.49 -6.16 16.88
N LYS A 207 6.34 -5.00 17.55
CA LYS A 207 5.01 -4.44 17.91
C LYS A 207 4.42 -3.56 16.82
N PHE A 208 5.17 -3.19 15.80
CA PHE A 208 4.70 -2.32 14.72
C PHE A 208 3.50 -2.90 13.96
N PRO A 209 3.50 -4.19 13.60
CA PRO A 209 2.32 -4.78 12.98
C PRO A 209 1.10 -4.83 13.89
N ASP A 210 1.28 -5.00 15.22
CA ASP A 210 0.16 -5.05 16.19
C ASP A 210 -0.60 -3.72 16.28
N LYS A 211 0.07 -2.61 16.04
CA LYS A 211 -0.52 -1.26 16.06
C LYS A 211 -1.08 -0.81 14.71
N ASN A 212 -0.87 -1.60 13.66
CA ASN A 212 -1.43 -1.30 12.35
C ASN A 212 -2.97 -1.49 12.40
N PRO A 213 -3.77 -0.46 12.02
CA PRO A 213 -5.22 -0.59 11.98
C PRO A 213 -5.71 -1.54 10.89
N ASN A 214 -4.85 -1.84 9.92
CA ASN A 214 -5.14 -2.75 8.83
C ASN A 214 -4.65 -4.17 9.14
N PRO A 215 -5.29 -5.21 8.60
CA PRO A 215 -4.83 -6.59 8.70
C PRO A 215 -3.40 -6.78 8.22
N VAL A 216 -2.57 -7.39 9.06
CA VAL A 216 -1.20 -7.80 8.73
C VAL A 216 -1.00 -9.24 9.19
N MET A 217 -0.62 -10.10 8.26
CA MET A 217 -0.34 -11.51 8.52
C MET A 217 1.01 -11.90 7.94
N ARG A 218 1.73 -12.78 8.63
CA ARG A 218 2.95 -13.40 8.13
C ARG A 218 2.68 -14.86 7.86
N LEU A 219 3.05 -15.31 6.66
CA LEU A 219 2.82 -16.66 6.18
C LEU A 219 4.16 -17.34 5.94
N GLY A 220 4.22 -18.63 6.28
CA GLY A 220 5.33 -19.49 5.90
C GLY A 220 5.36 -19.77 4.39
N LYS A 221 6.39 -20.50 3.96
CA LYS A 221 6.63 -20.83 2.54
C LYS A 221 5.47 -21.53 1.84
N ASN A 222 4.74 -22.37 2.56
CA ASN A 222 3.61 -23.14 2.02
C ASN A 222 2.25 -22.51 2.38
N GLY A 223 2.24 -21.26 2.87
CA GLY A 223 1.02 -20.55 3.25
C GLY A 223 0.54 -20.79 4.68
N GLU A 224 1.39 -21.34 5.58
CA GLU A 224 1.03 -21.47 7.00
C GLU A 224 1.02 -20.12 7.70
N LEU A 225 -0.02 -19.83 8.47
CA LEU A 225 -0.17 -18.61 9.25
C LEU A 225 0.81 -18.59 10.44
N LYS A 226 1.83 -17.78 10.40
CA LYS A 226 2.85 -17.67 11.46
C LYS A 226 2.65 -16.50 12.42
N TYR A 227 1.91 -15.48 11.98
CA TYR A 227 1.59 -14.30 12.78
C TYR A 227 0.38 -13.59 12.17
N PHE A 228 -0.41 -12.94 13.02
CA PHE A 228 -1.43 -11.99 12.62
C PHE A 228 -1.65 -10.92 13.70
N ASN A 229 -1.98 -9.69 13.31
CA ASN A 229 -2.30 -8.60 14.23
C ASN A 229 -3.80 -8.61 14.61
N ASP A 230 -4.18 -7.72 15.55
CA ASP A 230 -5.57 -7.61 16.01
C ASP A 230 -6.56 -7.32 14.90
N ALA A 231 -6.20 -6.48 13.92
CA ALA A 231 -7.05 -6.15 12.78
C ALA A 231 -7.34 -7.36 11.86
N SER A 232 -6.48 -8.38 11.89
CA SER A 232 -6.67 -9.61 11.11
C SER A 232 -7.67 -10.59 11.74
N LYS A 233 -8.07 -10.40 13.01
CA LYS A 233 -8.92 -11.37 13.74
C LYS A 233 -10.23 -11.68 13.03
N TYR A 234 -10.84 -10.69 12.38
CA TYR A 234 -12.06 -10.90 11.60
C TYR A 234 -11.81 -11.85 10.42
N ILE A 235 -10.73 -11.67 9.70
CA ILE A 235 -10.34 -12.51 8.57
C ILE A 235 -10.07 -13.96 9.05
N ILE A 236 -9.25 -14.10 10.08
CA ILE A 236 -8.86 -15.39 10.67
C ILE A 236 -10.09 -16.18 11.13
N LYS A 237 -11.04 -15.49 11.81
CA LYS A 237 -12.30 -16.11 12.25
C LYS A 237 -13.16 -16.59 11.08
N ASN A 238 -13.29 -15.82 10.01
CA ASN A 238 -14.10 -16.22 8.85
C ASN A 238 -13.43 -17.28 7.98
N TRP A 239 -12.10 -17.39 8.01
CA TRP A 239 -11.37 -18.48 7.37
C TRP A 239 -11.34 -19.76 8.22
N ASP A 240 -11.78 -19.68 9.47
CA ASP A 240 -11.77 -20.78 10.45
C ASP A 240 -10.39 -21.44 10.59
N ILE A 241 -9.36 -20.59 10.77
CA ILE A 241 -7.96 -21.01 10.90
C ILE A 241 -7.32 -20.48 12.19
N ALA A 242 -6.30 -21.20 12.66
CA ALA A 242 -5.47 -20.85 13.80
C ALA A 242 -3.99 -20.66 13.37
N LEU A 243 -3.13 -20.28 14.32
CA LEU A 243 -1.69 -20.22 14.09
C LEU A 243 -1.16 -21.61 13.66
N ASN A 244 -0.34 -21.63 12.63
CA ASN A 244 0.23 -22.75 11.90
C ASN A 244 -0.73 -23.50 10.96
N ASP A 245 -2.01 -23.13 10.89
CA ASP A 245 -2.89 -23.62 9.85
C ASP A 245 -2.59 -22.93 8.51
N THR A 246 -3.05 -23.55 7.45
CA THR A 246 -2.83 -23.07 6.08
C THR A 246 -3.98 -22.17 5.66
N ILE A 247 -3.66 -21.01 5.08
CA ILE A 247 -4.64 -20.07 4.54
C ILE A 247 -5.41 -20.65 3.34
N PRO A 248 -6.53 -20.05 2.89
CA PRO A 248 -7.34 -20.56 1.77
C PRO A 248 -6.52 -20.82 0.51
N LYS A 249 -6.84 -21.92 -0.19
CA LYS A 249 -6.12 -22.40 -1.39
C LYS A 249 -6.09 -21.36 -2.52
N GLU A 250 -7.12 -20.53 -2.63
CA GLU A 250 -7.22 -19.47 -3.64
C GLU A 250 -6.08 -18.43 -3.48
N ILE A 251 -5.69 -18.13 -2.24
CA ILE A 251 -4.59 -17.21 -1.95
C ILE A 251 -3.25 -17.92 -2.17
N ILE A 252 -3.16 -19.20 -1.78
CA ILE A 252 -1.94 -20.03 -1.97
C ILE A 252 -1.56 -20.15 -3.44
N LYS A 253 -2.52 -20.27 -4.35
CA LYS A 253 -2.26 -20.30 -5.81
C LYS A 253 -1.47 -19.07 -6.29
N ASN A 254 -1.59 -17.95 -5.59
CA ASN A 254 -0.85 -16.74 -5.91
C ASN A 254 0.57 -16.72 -5.33
N LEU A 255 0.86 -17.54 -4.29
CA LEU A 255 2.22 -17.74 -3.75
C LEU A 255 3.17 -18.41 -4.74
N THR A 256 2.62 -19.20 -5.66
CA THR A 256 3.39 -20.06 -6.59
C THR A 256 3.53 -19.49 -7.99
N LYS A 257 2.92 -18.34 -8.29
CA LYS A 257 3.02 -17.70 -9.61
C LYS A 257 4.39 -17.03 -9.78
N PRO A 258 5.17 -17.40 -10.81
CA PRO A 258 6.42 -16.71 -11.13
C PRO A 258 6.10 -15.37 -11.79
N ASN A 259 6.15 -14.28 -11.04
CA ASN A 259 6.09 -12.93 -11.61
C ASN A 259 7.21 -12.06 -11.05
N ALA A 260 7.75 -11.21 -11.93
CA ALA A 260 8.96 -10.44 -11.73
C ALA A 260 8.95 -9.41 -10.58
N ASN A 261 7.80 -9.16 -9.93
CA ASN A 261 7.68 -8.10 -8.91
C ASN A 261 7.20 -8.59 -7.53
N ASP A 262 7.17 -9.88 -7.25
CA ASP A 262 6.85 -10.48 -5.92
C ASP A 262 5.66 -9.87 -5.14
N ILE A 263 4.80 -9.05 -5.78
CA ILE A 263 3.61 -8.43 -5.20
C ILE A 263 2.38 -8.91 -5.97
N HIS A 264 1.47 -9.58 -5.27
CA HIS A 264 0.20 -10.03 -5.81
C HIS A 264 -0.95 -9.33 -5.10
N ASN A 265 -1.72 -8.57 -5.87
CA ASN A 265 -2.89 -7.84 -5.40
C ASN A 265 -4.16 -8.61 -5.75
N MET A 266 -5.09 -8.71 -4.81
CA MET A 266 -6.35 -9.41 -5.02
C MET A 266 -7.46 -8.82 -4.15
N GLU A 267 -8.67 -8.81 -4.69
CA GLU A 267 -9.88 -8.53 -3.91
C GLU A 267 -10.47 -9.84 -3.41
N PHE A 268 -10.86 -9.86 -2.15
CA PHE A 268 -11.43 -11.04 -1.50
C PHE A 268 -12.64 -10.66 -0.66
N GLU A 269 -13.75 -11.35 -0.88
CA GLU A 269 -14.91 -11.28 0.00
C GLU A 269 -14.73 -12.26 1.16
N ILE A 270 -14.79 -11.73 2.38
CA ILE A 270 -14.58 -12.49 3.62
C ILE A 270 -15.73 -12.17 4.57
N GLY A 271 -16.67 -13.10 4.71
CA GLY A 271 -17.92 -12.86 5.43
C GLY A 271 -18.76 -11.79 4.72
N ASN A 272 -19.07 -10.70 5.41
CA ASN A 272 -19.81 -9.55 4.87
C ASN A 272 -18.89 -8.36 4.52
N LYS A 273 -17.58 -8.59 4.41
CA LYS A 273 -16.60 -7.55 4.12
C LYS A 273 -15.78 -7.88 2.89
N THR A 274 -15.39 -6.85 2.17
CA THR A 274 -14.47 -6.95 1.04
C THR A 274 -13.11 -6.38 1.43
N TYR A 275 -12.07 -7.19 1.26
CA TYR A 275 -10.69 -6.81 1.53
C TYR A 275 -9.88 -6.73 0.25
N TYR A 276 -9.06 -5.71 0.16
CA TYR A 276 -7.97 -5.65 -0.82
C TYR A 276 -6.72 -6.22 -0.16
N LEU A 277 -6.30 -7.40 -0.62
CA LEU A 277 -5.18 -8.14 -0.07
C LEU A 277 -3.94 -7.97 -0.95
N ASN A 278 -2.82 -7.62 -0.32
CA ASN A 278 -1.51 -7.50 -0.96
C ASN A 278 -0.60 -8.58 -0.37
N LEU A 279 -0.16 -9.50 -1.21
CA LEU A 279 0.78 -10.54 -0.84
C LEU A 279 2.17 -10.18 -1.34
N VAL A 280 3.14 -10.07 -0.41
CA VAL A 280 4.51 -9.66 -0.67
C VAL A 280 5.47 -10.76 -0.20
N LYS A 281 6.34 -11.24 -1.06
CA LYS A 281 7.39 -12.18 -0.70
C LYS A 281 8.60 -11.44 -0.11
N ILE A 282 9.11 -11.93 1.01
CA ILE A 282 10.34 -11.42 1.64
C ILE A 282 11.45 -12.47 1.41
N ASN A 283 12.23 -12.26 0.36
CA ASN A 283 13.21 -13.23 -0.13
C ASN A 283 14.33 -13.54 0.87
N GLU A 284 14.74 -12.54 1.69
CA GLU A 284 15.82 -12.69 2.67
C GLU A 284 15.48 -13.68 3.80
N PHE A 285 14.19 -13.91 4.07
CA PHE A 285 13.72 -14.69 5.22
C PHE A 285 12.78 -15.84 4.83
N ASP A 286 12.56 -16.08 3.54
CA ASP A 286 11.71 -17.16 2.99
C ASP A 286 10.30 -17.21 3.58
N PHE A 287 9.65 -16.03 3.75
CA PHE A 287 8.26 -15.90 4.18
C PHE A 287 7.50 -14.88 3.34
N PHE A 288 6.16 -14.89 3.47
CA PHE A 288 5.29 -13.91 2.83
C PHE A 288 4.63 -13.01 3.87
N LEU A 289 4.43 -11.74 3.50
CA LEU A 289 3.57 -10.81 4.22
C LEU A 289 2.28 -10.61 3.45
N LEU A 290 1.15 -10.75 4.13
CA LEU A 290 -0.17 -10.47 3.60
C LEU A 290 -0.73 -9.23 4.32
N TYR A 291 -0.92 -8.15 3.57
CA TYR A 291 -1.53 -6.92 4.04
C TYR A 291 -2.96 -6.86 3.52
N GLY A 292 -3.90 -6.54 4.39
CA GLY A 292 -5.30 -6.34 4.02
C GLY A 292 -5.71 -4.89 4.21
N THR A 293 -6.58 -4.40 3.34
CA THR A 293 -7.29 -3.13 3.52
C THR A 293 -8.78 -3.42 3.38
N ASP A 294 -9.58 -3.06 4.37
CA ASP A 294 -11.03 -3.16 4.30
C ASP A 294 -11.53 -2.10 3.30
N ILE A 295 -12.09 -2.55 2.18
CA ILE A 295 -12.62 -1.71 1.11
C ILE A 295 -14.15 -1.83 0.99
N THR A 296 -14.81 -2.39 2.01
CA THR A 296 -16.26 -2.63 2.01
C THR A 296 -17.04 -1.36 1.73
N ASP A 297 -16.78 -0.28 2.49
CA ASP A 297 -17.46 1.01 2.29
C ASP A 297 -17.21 1.59 0.89
N THR A 298 -16.02 1.36 0.33
CA THR A 298 -15.69 1.82 -1.02
C THR A 298 -16.49 1.03 -2.06
N LYS A 299 -16.53 -0.29 -1.92
CA LYS A 299 -17.31 -1.18 -2.81
C LYS A 299 -18.81 -0.92 -2.71
N ASP A 300 -19.32 -0.70 -1.50
CA ASP A 300 -20.72 -0.34 -1.30
C ASP A 300 -21.06 1.00 -1.98
N LYS A 301 -20.19 2.01 -1.84
CA LYS A 301 -20.35 3.29 -2.54
C LYS A 301 -20.28 3.13 -4.06
N GLU A 302 -19.31 2.38 -4.58
CA GLU A 302 -19.22 2.07 -6.02
C GLU A 302 -20.49 1.37 -6.52
N MET A 303 -21.01 0.39 -5.76
CA MET A 303 -22.24 -0.32 -6.11
C MET A 303 -23.46 0.62 -6.09
N ILE A 304 -23.57 1.49 -5.09
CA ILE A 304 -24.64 2.48 -5.00
C ILE A 304 -24.56 3.44 -6.20
N LEU A 305 -23.36 3.97 -6.50
CA LEU A 305 -23.16 4.84 -7.65
C LEU A 305 -23.49 4.14 -8.96
N ALA A 306 -23.08 2.88 -9.14
CA ALA A 306 -23.43 2.08 -10.31
C ALA A 306 -24.94 1.80 -10.42
N LYS A 307 -25.67 1.70 -9.31
CA LYS A 307 -27.14 1.62 -9.32
C LYS A 307 -27.76 2.96 -9.67
N LEU A 308 -27.28 4.06 -9.08
CA LEU A 308 -27.79 5.41 -9.32
C LEU A 308 -27.51 5.88 -10.75
N SER A 309 -26.38 5.47 -11.35
CA SER A 309 -26.04 5.83 -12.73
C SER A 309 -27.09 5.37 -13.75
N LYS A 310 -27.88 4.33 -13.43
CA LYS A 310 -28.97 3.85 -14.29
C LYS A 310 -30.18 4.80 -14.36
N TYR A 311 -30.28 5.76 -13.44
CA TYR A 311 -31.37 6.75 -13.44
C TYR A 311 -31.02 8.04 -14.21
N PHE A 312 -29.79 8.16 -14.70
CA PHE A 312 -29.34 9.28 -15.51
C PHE A 312 -28.90 8.82 -16.89
N SER A 313 -28.97 9.71 -17.87
CA SER A 313 -28.32 9.41 -19.14
C SER A 313 -26.79 9.29 -18.93
N PRO A 314 -26.11 8.39 -19.64
CA PRO A 314 -24.67 8.22 -19.50
C PRO A 314 -23.86 9.52 -19.72
N GLN A 315 -24.34 10.39 -20.65
CA GLN A 315 -23.69 11.67 -20.92
C GLN A 315 -23.76 12.61 -19.73
N VAL A 316 -24.95 12.76 -19.14
CA VAL A 316 -25.16 13.61 -17.95
C VAL A 316 -24.41 13.06 -16.74
N TYR A 317 -24.51 11.74 -16.50
CA TYR A 317 -23.76 11.09 -15.42
C TYR A 317 -22.25 11.32 -15.53
N ASN A 318 -21.69 11.09 -16.73
CA ASN A 318 -20.27 11.28 -16.94
C ASN A 318 -19.85 12.76 -16.76
N SER A 319 -20.63 13.71 -17.26
CA SER A 319 -20.32 15.13 -17.13
C SER A 319 -20.43 15.63 -15.68
N ILE A 320 -21.32 15.08 -14.87
CA ILE A 320 -21.36 15.34 -13.42
C ILE A 320 -20.13 14.73 -12.75
N PHE A 321 -19.78 13.49 -13.10
CA PHE A 321 -18.67 12.76 -12.47
C PHE A 321 -17.29 13.36 -12.82
N THR A 322 -17.13 13.89 -14.04
CA THR A 322 -15.92 14.61 -14.47
C THR A 322 -15.85 16.06 -13.95
N GLY A 323 -16.92 16.55 -13.33
CA GLY A 323 -17.00 17.93 -12.85
C GLY A 323 -17.27 18.97 -13.95
N GLU A 324 -17.63 18.54 -15.16
CA GLU A 324 -18.04 19.43 -16.25
C GLU A 324 -19.43 20.04 -16.02
N LEU A 325 -20.30 19.29 -15.33
CA LEU A 325 -21.62 19.75 -14.89
C LEU A 325 -21.68 19.81 -13.37
N ASP A 326 -22.14 20.93 -12.84
CA ASP A 326 -22.39 21.12 -11.42
C ASP A 326 -23.85 20.76 -11.07
N VAL A 327 -24.06 20.16 -9.90
CA VAL A 327 -25.39 19.78 -9.40
C VAL A 327 -26.03 20.97 -8.66
N LYS A 328 -26.34 22.02 -9.42
CA LYS A 328 -27.03 23.22 -8.96
C LYS A 328 -28.07 23.65 -9.99
N ILE A 329 -29.04 24.46 -9.59
CA ILE A 329 -29.99 25.08 -10.54
C ILE A 329 -29.18 26.05 -11.41
N ASP A 330 -28.89 25.61 -12.62
CA ASP A 330 -28.20 26.39 -13.63
C ASP A 330 -28.71 26.00 -15.02
N THR A 331 -29.02 27.00 -15.82
CA THR A 331 -29.64 26.79 -17.14
C THR A 331 -29.03 27.68 -18.19
N ASN A 332 -28.84 27.14 -19.38
CA ASN A 332 -28.24 27.83 -20.50
C ASN A 332 -29.16 27.80 -21.74
N ARG A 333 -29.15 28.88 -22.52
CA ARG A 333 -29.82 28.91 -23.83
C ARG A 333 -28.88 28.41 -24.89
N LYS A 334 -29.26 27.31 -25.57
CA LYS A 334 -28.45 26.68 -26.61
C LYS A 334 -29.33 26.29 -27.81
N ASN A 335 -28.74 26.28 -29.02
CA ASN A 335 -29.37 25.63 -30.16
C ASN A 335 -29.29 24.13 -30.00
N LEU A 336 -30.40 23.48 -29.83
CA LEU A 336 -30.51 22.04 -29.63
C LEU A 336 -31.39 21.41 -30.72
N THR A 337 -31.10 20.18 -31.07
CA THR A 337 -31.98 19.36 -31.88
C THR A 337 -32.70 18.39 -30.96
N VAL A 338 -34.01 18.50 -30.89
CA VAL A 338 -34.88 17.72 -30.01
C VAL A 338 -35.63 16.68 -30.85
N PHE A 339 -35.62 15.46 -30.36
CA PHE A 339 -36.27 14.30 -30.94
C PHE A 339 -37.33 13.74 -29.98
N PHE A 340 -38.46 13.40 -30.51
CA PHE A 340 -39.51 12.61 -29.85
C PHE A 340 -39.86 11.40 -30.69
N SER A 341 -40.14 10.28 -30.03
CA SER A 341 -40.78 9.12 -30.65
C SER A 341 -41.83 8.52 -29.73
N ASP A 342 -42.87 7.94 -30.30
CA ASP A 342 -43.99 7.34 -29.61
C ASP A 342 -44.52 6.13 -30.39
N ILE A 343 -45.00 5.09 -29.67
CA ILE A 343 -45.58 3.89 -30.29
C ILE A 343 -47.06 4.15 -30.55
N LYS A 344 -47.48 4.07 -31.82
CA LYS A 344 -48.87 4.29 -32.20
C LYS A 344 -49.77 3.25 -31.53
N GLY A 345 -50.78 3.73 -30.80
CA GLY A 345 -51.80 2.88 -30.19
C GLY A 345 -51.28 2.01 -29.03
N PHE A 346 -50.19 2.42 -28.36
CA PHE A 346 -49.60 1.67 -27.26
C PHE A 346 -50.60 1.35 -26.14
N THR A 347 -51.49 2.27 -25.79
CA THR A 347 -52.56 2.04 -24.80
C THR A 347 -53.40 0.82 -25.15
N THR A 348 -53.77 0.64 -26.41
CA THR A 348 -54.55 -0.52 -26.88
C THR A 348 -53.73 -1.82 -26.81
N ILE A 349 -52.40 -1.73 -27.04
CA ILE A 349 -51.50 -2.87 -26.93
C ILE A 349 -51.35 -3.29 -25.47
N THR A 350 -51.23 -2.33 -24.52
CA THR A 350 -51.08 -2.60 -23.09
C THR A 350 -52.32 -3.28 -22.50
N GLU A 351 -53.51 -2.95 -22.97
CA GLU A 351 -54.76 -3.57 -22.50
C GLU A 351 -54.88 -5.06 -22.87
N LYS A 352 -54.14 -5.52 -23.89
CA LYS A 352 -54.20 -6.89 -24.41
C LYS A 352 -53.11 -7.81 -23.88
N LEU A 353 -52.09 -7.27 -23.22
CA LEU A 353 -50.93 -8.02 -22.77
C LEU A 353 -50.92 -8.25 -21.28
N GLU A 354 -50.40 -9.40 -20.86
CA GLU A 354 -50.06 -9.65 -19.47
C GLU A 354 -48.92 -8.70 -19.05
N PRO A 355 -48.92 -8.17 -17.80
CA PRO A 355 -47.96 -7.16 -17.34
C PRO A 355 -46.49 -7.58 -17.48
N GLU A 356 -46.19 -8.85 -17.30
CA GLU A 356 -44.84 -9.41 -17.42
C GLU A 356 -44.35 -9.35 -18.88
N ILE A 357 -45.19 -9.75 -19.83
CA ILE A 357 -44.88 -9.71 -21.27
C ILE A 357 -44.72 -8.26 -21.73
N LEU A 358 -45.63 -7.38 -21.30
CA LEU A 358 -45.53 -5.95 -21.58
C LEU A 358 -44.21 -5.38 -21.09
N THR A 359 -43.83 -5.68 -19.84
CA THR A 359 -42.59 -5.21 -19.22
C THR A 359 -41.36 -5.69 -20.02
N GLU A 360 -41.34 -6.95 -20.43
CA GLU A 360 -40.23 -7.50 -21.24
C GLU A 360 -40.14 -6.79 -22.61
N LEU A 361 -41.26 -6.63 -23.31
CA LEU A 361 -41.30 -6.03 -24.64
C LEU A 361 -40.92 -4.56 -24.63
N ILE A 362 -41.48 -3.77 -23.71
CA ILE A 362 -41.16 -2.34 -23.60
C ILE A 362 -39.71 -2.11 -23.14
N THR A 363 -39.21 -2.91 -22.20
CA THR A 363 -37.81 -2.83 -21.76
C THR A 363 -36.87 -3.14 -22.92
N TYR A 364 -37.17 -4.16 -23.72
CA TYR A 364 -36.38 -4.49 -24.92
C TYR A 364 -36.40 -3.35 -25.95
N TYR A 365 -37.58 -2.78 -26.23
CA TYR A 365 -37.73 -1.65 -27.15
C TYR A 365 -36.93 -0.44 -26.67
N LEU A 366 -37.13 -0.01 -25.40
CA LEU A 366 -36.46 1.14 -24.84
C LEU A 366 -34.92 0.93 -24.79
N THR A 367 -34.45 -0.28 -24.48
CA THR A 367 -33.04 -0.63 -24.47
C THR A 367 -32.41 -0.47 -25.86
N GLU A 368 -33.04 -1.01 -26.89
CA GLU A 368 -32.52 -0.93 -28.26
C GLU A 368 -32.51 0.51 -28.79
N MET A 369 -33.57 1.29 -28.51
CA MET A 369 -33.64 2.70 -28.89
C MET A 369 -32.59 3.55 -28.14
N THR A 370 -32.44 3.33 -26.86
CA THR A 370 -31.44 4.03 -26.04
C THR A 370 -30.02 3.73 -26.50
N ASN A 371 -29.69 2.47 -26.78
CA ASN A 371 -28.39 2.09 -27.30
C ASN A 371 -28.07 2.83 -28.62
N ILE A 372 -29.04 2.93 -29.50
CA ILE A 372 -28.88 3.71 -30.75
C ILE A 372 -28.69 5.20 -30.43
N ALA A 373 -29.45 5.77 -29.49
CA ALA A 373 -29.31 7.18 -29.11
C ALA A 373 -27.91 7.49 -28.61
N ILE A 374 -27.39 6.66 -27.70
CA ILE A 374 -26.05 6.79 -27.15
C ILE A 374 -24.98 6.64 -28.24
N GLU A 375 -25.13 5.66 -29.12
CA GLU A 375 -24.20 5.42 -30.25
C GLU A 375 -24.04 6.65 -31.15
N TYR A 376 -25.10 7.42 -31.36
CA TYR A 376 -25.10 8.64 -32.18
C TYR A 376 -24.78 9.92 -31.36
N GLY A 377 -24.51 9.82 -30.06
CA GLY A 377 -24.19 10.94 -29.21
C GLY A 377 -25.40 11.72 -28.67
N GLY A 378 -26.60 11.15 -28.78
CA GLY A 378 -27.83 11.73 -28.25
C GLY A 378 -27.93 11.61 -26.73
N THR A 379 -28.37 12.66 -26.06
CA THR A 379 -28.69 12.67 -24.63
C THR A 379 -30.15 12.25 -24.43
N VAL A 380 -30.36 11.07 -23.85
CA VAL A 380 -31.71 10.63 -23.50
C VAL A 380 -32.20 11.42 -22.30
N ASP A 381 -33.22 12.23 -22.47
CA ASP A 381 -33.79 13.06 -21.40
C ASP A 381 -34.66 12.19 -20.47
N LYS A 382 -35.73 11.65 -21.02
CA LYS A 382 -36.71 10.84 -20.24
C LYS A 382 -37.53 9.94 -21.12
N TYR A 383 -38.13 8.95 -20.47
CA TYR A 383 -39.22 8.16 -21.03
C TYR A 383 -40.57 8.69 -20.52
N ILE A 384 -41.54 8.83 -21.38
CA ILE A 384 -42.89 9.30 -21.05
C ILE A 384 -43.86 8.19 -21.49
N GLY A 385 -44.03 7.16 -20.62
CA GLY A 385 -44.67 5.90 -21.02
C GLY A 385 -43.82 5.14 -22.04
N ASP A 386 -44.29 4.99 -23.24
CA ASP A 386 -43.60 4.41 -24.39
C ASP A 386 -42.86 5.44 -25.26
N ALA A 387 -43.12 6.73 -25.02
CA ALA A 387 -42.44 7.81 -25.71
C ALA A 387 -41.03 8.03 -25.20
N ILE A 388 -40.11 8.40 -26.08
CA ILE A 388 -38.71 8.72 -25.76
C ILE A 388 -38.41 10.15 -26.18
N MET A 389 -37.90 10.95 -25.27
CA MET A 389 -37.34 12.27 -25.54
C MET A 389 -35.82 12.22 -25.55
N ILE A 390 -35.22 12.71 -26.64
CA ILE A 390 -33.77 12.78 -26.82
C ILE A 390 -33.41 14.16 -27.34
N PHE A 391 -32.26 14.69 -26.95
CA PHE A 391 -31.72 15.92 -27.51
C PHE A 391 -30.26 15.81 -27.87
N PHE A 392 -29.81 16.68 -28.79
CA PHE A 392 -28.41 16.80 -29.22
C PHE A 392 -27.96 18.25 -29.07
N GLY A 393 -26.65 18.41 -28.77
CA GLY A 393 -26.03 19.74 -28.57
C GLY A 393 -25.73 20.08 -27.12
N ASP A 394 -26.01 19.18 -26.16
CA ASP A 394 -25.71 19.31 -24.76
C ASP A 394 -25.73 17.94 -24.05
N PRO A 395 -24.91 17.64 -23.03
CA PRO A 395 -23.76 18.40 -22.55
C PRO A 395 -22.59 18.50 -23.55
N LYS A 396 -22.53 17.59 -24.52
CA LYS A 396 -21.55 17.59 -25.62
C LYS A 396 -22.17 18.06 -26.92
N THR A 397 -21.42 18.80 -27.73
CA THR A 397 -21.83 19.26 -29.06
C THR A 397 -20.66 19.17 -30.03
N ASP A 398 -20.97 18.76 -31.25
CA ASP A 398 -20.08 18.80 -32.43
C ASP A 398 -20.43 19.98 -33.35
N GLY A 399 -21.35 20.82 -32.92
CA GLY A 399 -21.90 21.96 -33.64
C GLY A 399 -23.28 21.67 -34.26
N ILE A 400 -24.10 22.72 -34.37
CA ILE A 400 -25.53 22.65 -34.71
C ILE A 400 -25.82 21.73 -35.89
N THR A 401 -25.02 21.84 -36.98
CA THR A 401 -25.23 21.04 -38.20
C THR A 401 -24.97 19.56 -37.96
N LYS A 402 -23.85 19.23 -37.31
CA LYS A 402 -23.50 17.83 -37.03
C LYS A 402 -24.49 17.22 -36.04
N ASP A 403 -24.86 17.94 -35.01
CA ASP A 403 -25.82 17.52 -34.00
C ASP A 403 -27.20 17.20 -34.65
N ALA A 404 -27.67 18.06 -35.55
CA ALA A 404 -28.92 17.84 -36.29
C ALA A 404 -28.84 16.65 -37.25
N VAL A 405 -27.72 16.51 -37.97
CA VAL A 405 -27.50 15.35 -38.88
C VAL A 405 -27.42 14.07 -38.08
N SER A 406 -26.71 14.04 -36.95
CA SER A 406 -26.60 12.88 -36.07
C SER A 406 -27.95 12.49 -35.47
N CYS A 407 -28.79 13.45 -35.08
CA CYS A 407 -30.14 13.21 -34.60
C CYS A 407 -31.01 12.52 -35.68
N VAL A 408 -30.98 13.01 -36.92
CA VAL A 408 -31.77 12.40 -38.00
C VAL A 408 -31.19 11.06 -38.40
N ALA A 409 -29.89 10.88 -38.45
CA ALA A 409 -29.25 9.59 -38.71
C ALA A 409 -29.61 8.55 -37.63
N MET A 410 -29.62 8.94 -36.35
CA MET A 410 -30.14 8.15 -35.22
C MET A 410 -31.58 7.70 -35.48
N ALA A 411 -32.48 8.63 -35.85
CA ALA A 411 -33.88 8.33 -36.12
C ALA A 411 -34.04 7.34 -37.29
N LEU A 412 -33.25 7.50 -38.36
CA LEU A 412 -33.21 6.54 -39.48
C LEU A 412 -32.73 5.15 -39.02
N LYS A 413 -31.72 5.06 -38.16
CA LYS A 413 -31.26 3.77 -37.59
C LYS A 413 -32.32 3.15 -36.70
N MET A 414 -33.00 3.95 -35.85
CA MET A 414 -34.13 3.48 -35.05
C MET A 414 -35.24 2.91 -35.92
N ARG A 415 -35.65 3.63 -36.97
CA ARG A 415 -36.66 3.16 -37.94
C ARG A 415 -36.31 1.81 -38.56
N ARG A 416 -35.04 1.62 -38.95
CA ARG A 416 -34.54 0.33 -39.45
C ARG A 416 -34.61 -0.77 -38.40
N LYS A 417 -34.20 -0.47 -37.16
CA LYS A 417 -34.17 -1.44 -36.04
C LYS A 417 -35.57 -1.96 -35.68
N LEU A 418 -36.61 -1.14 -35.86
CA LEU A 418 -38.00 -1.56 -35.63
C LEU A 418 -38.37 -2.84 -36.37
N LYS A 419 -37.82 -3.09 -37.55
CA LYS A 419 -38.05 -4.34 -38.28
C LYS A 419 -37.68 -5.58 -37.48
N THR A 420 -36.52 -5.51 -36.76
CA THR A 420 -36.06 -6.61 -35.90
C THR A 420 -36.90 -6.71 -34.63
N ILE A 421 -37.28 -5.57 -34.04
CA ILE A 421 -38.09 -5.53 -32.81
C ILE A 421 -39.48 -6.11 -33.09
N ARG A 422 -40.11 -5.77 -34.23
CA ARG A 422 -41.39 -6.35 -34.66
C ARG A 422 -41.38 -7.87 -34.73
N LYS A 423 -40.31 -8.47 -35.26
CA LYS A 423 -40.17 -9.94 -35.32
C LYS A 423 -40.17 -10.55 -33.92
N ARG A 424 -39.50 -9.91 -32.95
CA ARG A 424 -39.51 -10.36 -31.56
C ARG A 424 -40.89 -10.18 -30.93
N TRP A 425 -41.59 -9.06 -31.16
CA TRP A 425 -42.94 -8.82 -30.63
C TRP A 425 -43.93 -9.84 -31.20
N ALA A 426 -43.83 -10.16 -32.48
CA ALA A 426 -44.66 -11.19 -33.12
C ALA A 426 -44.46 -12.58 -32.49
N SER A 427 -43.27 -12.92 -32.01
CA SER A 427 -43.01 -14.20 -31.31
C SER A 427 -43.73 -14.33 -29.98
N PHE A 428 -44.19 -13.23 -29.39
CA PHE A 428 -45.06 -13.21 -28.20
C PHE A 428 -46.56 -13.19 -28.53
N GLY A 429 -46.93 -13.43 -29.77
CA GLY A 429 -48.33 -13.54 -30.20
C GLY A 429 -49.00 -12.21 -30.53
N LEU A 430 -48.24 -11.11 -30.61
CA LEU A 430 -48.77 -9.82 -31.05
C LEU A 430 -48.95 -9.81 -32.57
N THR A 431 -50.18 -9.71 -33.00
CA THR A 431 -50.58 -9.62 -34.43
C THR A 431 -50.55 -8.19 -34.95
N GLU A 432 -50.51 -7.22 -34.05
CA GLU A 432 -50.49 -5.79 -34.39
C GLU A 432 -49.06 -5.33 -34.70
N SER A 433 -48.94 -4.46 -35.72
CA SER A 433 -47.66 -3.88 -36.12
C SER A 433 -47.18 -2.90 -35.06
N LEU A 434 -45.90 -3.05 -34.61
CA LEU A 434 -45.25 -2.03 -33.81
C LEU A 434 -44.90 -0.83 -34.70
N ASP A 435 -45.75 0.16 -34.71
CA ASP A 435 -45.58 1.37 -35.50
C ASP A 435 -45.13 2.52 -34.60
N VAL A 436 -44.06 3.21 -34.98
CA VAL A 436 -43.48 4.31 -34.22
C VAL A 436 -43.54 5.59 -35.04
N ARG A 437 -43.99 6.67 -34.41
CA ARG A 437 -43.94 8.03 -34.96
C ARG A 437 -42.73 8.76 -34.45
N MET A 438 -42.11 9.60 -35.26
CA MET A 438 -40.90 10.35 -34.87
C MET A 438 -41.00 11.80 -35.32
N GLY A 439 -40.69 12.73 -34.39
CA GLY A 439 -40.68 14.17 -34.65
C GLY A 439 -39.35 14.80 -34.25
N ILE A 440 -38.79 15.67 -35.10
CA ILE A 440 -37.52 16.34 -34.85
C ILE A 440 -37.62 17.84 -35.12
N HIS A 441 -37.12 18.63 -34.19
CA HIS A 441 -37.02 20.09 -34.37
C HIS A 441 -35.70 20.64 -33.78
N THR A 442 -35.12 21.61 -34.50
CA THR A 442 -33.93 22.31 -34.09
C THR A 442 -34.25 23.78 -33.79
N ASP A 443 -34.04 24.23 -32.58
CA ASP A 443 -34.33 25.61 -32.13
C ASP A 443 -33.48 25.97 -30.89
N VAL A 444 -33.53 27.25 -30.50
CA VAL A 444 -32.99 27.71 -29.24
C VAL A 444 -33.87 27.24 -28.08
N CYS A 445 -33.33 26.34 -27.26
CA CYS A 445 -33.98 25.83 -26.07
C CYS A 445 -33.18 26.22 -24.80
N THR A 446 -33.79 26.12 -23.63
CA THR A 446 -33.13 26.27 -22.38
C THR A 446 -32.83 24.89 -21.81
N VAL A 447 -31.55 24.56 -21.60
CA VAL A 447 -31.08 23.27 -21.08
C VAL A 447 -30.34 23.47 -19.77
N GLY A 448 -30.45 22.52 -18.86
CA GLY A 448 -29.78 22.54 -17.56
C GLY A 448 -30.58 21.83 -16.48
N ASN A 449 -30.21 22.11 -15.23
CA ASN A 449 -30.89 21.55 -14.08
C ASN A 449 -32.13 22.38 -13.72
N PHE A 450 -33.27 21.74 -13.80
CA PHE A 450 -34.55 22.30 -13.41
C PHE A 450 -35.15 21.52 -12.24
N GLY A 451 -35.86 22.20 -11.35
CA GLY A 451 -36.56 21.54 -10.25
C GLY A 451 -36.56 22.32 -8.95
N SER A 452 -36.61 21.60 -7.85
CA SER A 452 -36.51 22.14 -6.49
C SER A 452 -35.09 21.97 -5.94
N GLN A 453 -34.84 22.50 -4.73
CA GLN A 453 -33.55 22.28 -4.04
C GLN A 453 -33.27 20.80 -3.75
N ASP A 454 -34.32 20.00 -3.57
CA ASP A 454 -34.17 18.58 -3.20
C ASP A 454 -34.30 17.62 -4.40
N ARG A 455 -34.78 18.10 -5.55
CA ARG A 455 -34.96 17.29 -6.74
C ARG A 455 -34.70 18.10 -8.01
N LEU A 456 -33.68 17.69 -8.73
CA LEU A 456 -33.25 18.29 -9.99
C LEU A 456 -33.37 17.29 -11.12
N ASP A 457 -33.90 17.74 -12.25
CA ASP A 457 -33.90 17.02 -13.51
C ASP A 457 -33.05 17.80 -14.51
N TYR A 458 -32.06 17.16 -15.10
CA TYR A 458 -31.32 17.72 -16.22
C TYR A 458 -32.14 17.53 -17.48
N THR A 459 -32.70 18.60 -18.00
CA THR A 459 -33.68 18.53 -19.10
C THR A 459 -33.66 19.77 -19.98
N VAL A 460 -34.44 19.73 -21.04
CA VAL A 460 -34.61 20.83 -21.99
C VAL A 460 -36.03 21.35 -21.93
N LEU A 461 -36.16 22.67 -21.81
CA LEU A 461 -37.45 23.37 -21.87
C LEU A 461 -37.46 24.42 -22.97
N GLY A 462 -38.64 24.67 -23.52
CA GLY A 462 -38.88 25.71 -24.51
C GLY A 462 -39.89 25.35 -25.58
N ASN A 463 -40.20 26.33 -26.43
CA ASN A 463 -41.15 26.14 -27.54
C ASN A 463 -40.64 25.12 -28.55
N GLY A 464 -39.30 24.97 -28.71
CA GLY A 464 -38.69 23.97 -29.57
C GLY A 464 -39.03 22.54 -29.17
N VAL A 465 -39.04 22.26 -27.85
CA VAL A 465 -39.43 20.95 -27.31
C VAL A 465 -40.89 20.62 -27.65
N ASN A 466 -41.78 21.57 -27.42
CA ASN A 466 -43.22 21.40 -27.73
C ASN A 466 -43.47 21.19 -29.23
N LEU A 467 -42.67 21.85 -30.08
CA LEU A 467 -42.80 21.67 -31.53
C LEU A 467 -42.30 20.29 -31.97
N ALA A 468 -41.22 19.79 -31.43
CA ALA A 468 -40.72 18.45 -31.73
C ALA A 468 -41.73 17.36 -31.32
N SER A 469 -42.35 17.45 -30.15
CA SER A 469 -43.42 16.57 -29.70
C SER A 469 -44.66 16.63 -30.61
N ARG A 470 -45.01 17.84 -31.07
CA ARG A 470 -46.16 17.99 -31.98
C ARG A 470 -45.87 17.42 -33.38
N LEU A 471 -44.67 17.53 -33.89
CA LEU A 471 -44.25 16.90 -35.14
C LEU A 471 -44.33 15.35 -35.00
N GLU A 472 -43.92 14.79 -33.90
CA GLU A 472 -44.09 13.37 -33.61
C GLU A 472 -45.57 12.97 -33.72
N SER A 473 -46.44 13.67 -33.00
CA SER A 473 -47.89 13.36 -32.99
C SER A 473 -48.55 13.48 -34.35
N LEU A 474 -48.06 14.32 -35.26
CA LEU A 474 -48.54 14.52 -36.60
C LEU A 474 -47.92 13.57 -37.63
N ALA A 475 -46.80 12.93 -37.30
CA ALA A 475 -46.16 11.98 -38.19
C ALA A 475 -47.03 10.76 -38.44
N ASN A 476 -47.02 10.25 -39.67
CA ASN A 476 -47.63 8.96 -39.96
C ASN A 476 -46.81 7.80 -39.34
N PRO A 477 -47.40 6.63 -39.18
CA PRO A 477 -46.69 5.46 -38.68
C PRO A 477 -45.38 5.18 -39.45
N ASN A 478 -44.29 5.00 -38.71
CA ASN A 478 -42.94 4.75 -39.23
C ASN A 478 -42.32 5.91 -40.03
N GLU A 479 -42.89 7.09 -39.92
CA GLU A 479 -42.35 8.29 -40.52
C GLU A 479 -41.53 9.11 -39.51
N ILE A 480 -40.57 9.86 -40.04
CA ILE A 480 -39.77 10.84 -39.32
C ILE A 480 -40.14 12.20 -39.91
N LEU A 481 -40.85 13.01 -39.14
CA LEU A 481 -41.29 14.34 -39.53
C LEU A 481 -40.40 15.42 -38.91
N ILE A 482 -39.90 16.34 -39.70
CA ILE A 482 -39.02 17.42 -39.26
C ILE A 482 -39.57 18.78 -39.62
N SER A 483 -39.19 19.81 -38.88
CA SER A 483 -39.52 21.20 -39.18
C SER A 483 -38.67 21.79 -40.30
N GLU A 484 -39.10 22.91 -40.87
CA GLU A 484 -38.34 23.72 -41.83
C GLU A 484 -36.98 24.18 -41.27
N ASN A 485 -36.89 24.52 -39.97
CA ASN A 485 -35.62 24.87 -39.32
C ASN A 485 -34.62 23.72 -39.41
N THR A 486 -35.02 22.51 -39.00
CA THR A 486 -34.17 21.33 -39.08
C THR A 486 -33.79 21.02 -40.51
N PHE A 487 -34.79 21.04 -41.45
CA PHE A 487 -34.55 20.80 -42.86
C PHE A 487 -33.49 21.74 -43.44
N ASN A 488 -33.57 23.05 -43.16
CA ASN A 488 -32.61 24.02 -43.65
C ASN A 488 -31.16 23.76 -43.19
N ILE A 489 -31.00 23.13 -42.04
CA ILE A 489 -29.69 22.77 -41.50
C ILE A 489 -29.12 21.52 -42.19
N ILE A 490 -29.96 20.51 -42.44
CA ILE A 490 -29.52 19.16 -42.84
C ILE A 490 -29.71 18.86 -44.36
N LYS A 491 -30.36 19.72 -45.14
CA LYS A 491 -30.74 19.47 -46.54
C LYS A 491 -29.61 19.10 -47.52
N LYS A 492 -28.36 19.31 -47.11
CA LYS A 492 -27.17 18.90 -47.88
C LYS A 492 -26.79 17.43 -47.65
N ASP A 493 -27.19 16.89 -46.51
CA ASP A 493 -26.77 15.56 -46.05
C ASP A 493 -27.93 14.55 -46.00
N ILE A 494 -29.16 15.05 -45.93
CA ILE A 494 -30.37 14.25 -45.75
C ILE A 494 -31.37 14.55 -46.85
N ASP A 495 -31.89 13.52 -47.48
CA ASP A 495 -32.98 13.61 -48.43
C ASP A 495 -34.33 13.71 -47.71
N CYS A 496 -35.11 14.76 -48.04
CA CYS A 496 -36.38 15.05 -47.39
C CYS A 496 -37.42 15.52 -48.40
N THR A 497 -38.66 15.09 -48.22
CA THR A 497 -39.81 15.46 -49.05
C THR A 497 -40.72 16.42 -48.28
N TYR A 498 -41.14 17.53 -48.90
CA TYR A 498 -42.13 18.43 -48.32
C TYR A 498 -43.47 17.68 -48.11
N VAL A 499 -44.09 17.90 -46.93
CA VAL A 499 -45.38 17.26 -46.59
C VAL A 499 -46.50 18.26 -46.53
N ASP A 500 -46.45 19.22 -45.60
CA ASP A 500 -47.56 20.17 -45.35
C ASP A 500 -47.10 21.35 -44.50
N GLU A 501 -47.97 22.33 -44.29
CA GLU A 501 -47.81 23.42 -43.35
C GLU A 501 -48.68 23.20 -42.12
N ILE A 502 -48.10 23.31 -40.94
CA ILE A 502 -48.80 23.13 -39.66
C ILE A 502 -48.90 24.46 -38.90
N ILE A 503 -50.07 24.72 -38.29
CA ILE A 503 -50.26 25.85 -37.39
C ILE A 503 -50.01 25.39 -35.96
N VAL A 504 -49.04 26.03 -35.28
CA VAL A 504 -48.66 25.70 -33.91
C VAL A 504 -49.08 26.84 -32.99
N LYS A 505 -49.77 26.52 -31.90
CA LYS A 505 -50.17 27.49 -30.88
C LYS A 505 -48.97 28.28 -30.41
N GLY A 506 -49.00 29.61 -30.53
CA GLY A 506 -47.89 30.53 -30.12
C GLY A 506 -46.91 30.88 -31.26
N LYS A 507 -47.12 30.39 -32.48
CA LYS A 507 -46.38 30.87 -33.68
C LYS A 507 -47.36 31.63 -34.59
N SER A 508 -46.93 32.78 -35.11
CA SER A 508 -47.72 33.69 -35.95
C SER A 508 -47.83 33.20 -37.41
N HIS A 509 -46.97 32.31 -37.84
CA HIS A 509 -46.92 31.80 -39.20
C HIS A 509 -46.95 30.27 -39.21
N PRO A 510 -47.55 29.63 -40.23
CA PRO A 510 -47.46 28.18 -40.46
C PRO A 510 -46.01 27.75 -40.59
N ILE A 511 -45.70 26.55 -40.12
CA ILE A 511 -44.37 25.93 -40.19
C ILE A 511 -44.44 24.82 -41.25
N LYS A 512 -43.56 24.88 -42.26
CA LYS A 512 -43.41 23.80 -43.21
C LYS A 512 -42.82 22.57 -42.58
N THR A 513 -43.33 21.42 -42.90
CA THR A 513 -42.89 20.12 -42.43
C THR A 513 -42.35 19.28 -43.59
N PHE A 514 -41.36 18.46 -43.27
CA PHE A 514 -40.66 17.61 -44.21
C PHE A 514 -40.56 16.21 -43.66
N GLN A 515 -40.78 15.21 -44.53
CA GLN A 515 -40.56 13.80 -44.22
C GLN A 515 -39.13 13.41 -44.59
N VAL A 516 -38.44 12.79 -43.66
CA VAL A 516 -37.09 12.27 -43.89
C VAL A 516 -37.15 10.96 -44.68
N GLN A 517 -36.44 10.90 -45.80
CA GLN A 517 -36.34 9.72 -46.66
C GLN A 517 -35.09 8.91 -46.31
N ASN A 518 -33.89 9.39 -46.68
CA ASN A 518 -32.62 8.71 -46.51
C ASN A 518 -31.45 9.72 -46.37
N LEU A 519 -30.25 9.22 -46.04
CA LEU A 519 -28.99 9.98 -46.09
C LEU A 519 -28.58 10.20 -47.56
N ILE A 520 -28.19 11.41 -47.93
CA ILE A 520 -27.66 11.76 -49.27
C ILE A 520 -26.15 11.43 -49.34
N SER A 521 -25.45 11.58 -48.27
CA SER A 521 -23.98 11.50 -48.23
C SER A 521 -23.47 10.06 -48.28
N LYS A 522 -22.55 9.82 -49.23
CA LYS A 522 -21.73 8.59 -49.27
C LYS A 522 -20.73 8.48 -48.12
N ASN A 523 -20.68 9.46 -47.23
CA ASN A 523 -19.74 9.55 -46.10
C ASN A 523 -20.28 8.96 -44.80
N ASP A 524 -21.42 8.27 -44.80
CA ASP A 524 -21.75 7.40 -43.66
C ASP A 524 -20.81 6.19 -43.72
N ARG A 525 -19.74 6.25 -42.93
CA ARG A 525 -18.71 5.18 -42.83
C ARG A 525 -19.26 3.85 -42.31
N ARG A 526 -20.53 3.80 -41.95
CA ARG A 526 -21.26 2.60 -41.52
C ARG A 526 -22.05 2.07 -42.70
N GLU A 527 -21.38 1.43 -43.67
CA GLU A 527 -22.01 0.77 -44.78
C GLU A 527 -22.78 -0.48 -44.31
N THR A 528 -24.05 -0.29 -43.92
CA THR A 528 -25.02 -1.39 -43.84
C THR A 528 -25.62 -1.64 -45.22
N ILE A 529 -25.53 -2.86 -45.70
CA ILE A 529 -26.21 -3.32 -46.94
C ILE A 529 -27.53 -3.94 -46.49
N ASP A 530 -28.64 -3.38 -46.94
CA ASP A 530 -29.99 -3.77 -46.55
C ASP A 530 -30.82 -4.08 -47.77
N TYR A 531 -31.19 -5.34 -47.98
CA TYR A 531 -32.10 -5.76 -49.05
C TYR A 531 -33.28 -6.53 -48.45
N GLU A 532 -34.48 -6.10 -48.76
CA GLU A 532 -35.69 -6.76 -48.31
C GLU A 532 -36.66 -6.91 -49.48
N THR A 533 -37.17 -8.13 -49.68
CA THR A 533 -38.28 -8.45 -50.56
C THR A 533 -39.06 -9.61 -49.92
N ASP A 534 -40.23 -9.95 -50.46
CA ASP A 534 -41.08 -11.01 -49.91
C ASP A 534 -40.30 -12.32 -49.71
N GLY A 535 -40.16 -12.71 -48.46
CA GLY A 535 -39.44 -13.92 -48.07
C GLY A 535 -37.91 -13.82 -47.99
N PHE A 536 -37.32 -12.65 -48.31
CA PHE A 536 -35.86 -12.45 -48.26
C PHE A 536 -35.48 -11.18 -47.49
N LEU A 537 -34.59 -11.33 -46.52
CA LEU A 537 -33.98 -10.22 -45.78
C LEU A 537 -32.48 -10.42 -45.71
N LEU A 538 -31.70 -9.46 -46.18
CA LEU A 538 -30.26 -9.40 -46.02
C LEU A 538 -29.87 -8.11 -45.29
N MET A 539 -29.26 -8.23 -44.10
CA MET A 539 -28.66 -7.11 -43.36
C MET A 539 -27.20 -7.41 -43.17
N LEU A 540 -26.32 -6.59 -43.69
CA LEU A 540 -24.87 -6.68 -43.50
C LEU A 540 -24.39 -5.38 -42.87
N ASP A 541 -23.85 -5.46 -41.67
CA ASP A 541 -23.12 -4.38 -41.02
C ASP A 541 -21.62 -4.65 -41.21
N LYS A 542 -20.99 -3.91 -42.10
CA LYS A 542 -19.57 -4.13 -42.45
C LYS A 542 -18.62 -3.96 -41.24
N GLU A 543 -18.96 -3.12 -40.27
CA GLU A 543 -18.13 -2.92 -39.07
C GLU A 543 -18.19 -4.10 -38.09
N GLN A 544 -19.31 -4.83 -38.07
CA GLN A 544 -19.48 -6.00 -37.20
C GLN A 544 -19.00 -7.31 -37.86
N ILE A 545 -18.66 -7.28 -39.15
CA ILE A 545 -18.17 -8.46 -39.88
C ILE A 545 -16.72 -8.75 -39.50
N LYS A 546 -16.52 -9.71 -38.60
CA LYS A 546 -15.19 -10.17 -38.19
C LYS A 546 -14.53 -11.13 -39.21
N ASN A 547 -15.31 -11.75 -40.10
CA ASN A 547 -14.82 -12.71 -41.10
C ASN A 547 -15.63 -12.61 -42.37
N THR A 548 -15.15 -11.83 -43.33
CA THR A 548 -15.78 -11.57 -44.62
C THR A 548 -15.89 -12.83 -45.48
N GLU A 549 -14.88 -13.72 -45.46
CA GLU A 549 -14.89 -14.96 -46.25
C GLU A 549 -16.00 -15.92 -45.80
N LYS A 550 -16.26 -15.99 -44.49
CA LYS A 550 -17.35 -16.81 -43.94
C LYS A 550 -18.71 -16.29 -44.36
N ILE A 551 -18.91 -14.96 -44.38
CA ILE A 551 -20.15 -14.33 -44.86
C ILE A 551 -20.36 -14.60 -46.35
N ILE A 552 -19.32 -14.42 -47.18
CA ILE A 552 -19.36 -14.72 -48.61
C ILE A 552 -19.73 -16.20 -48.85
N SER A 553 -19.18 -17.11 -48.05
CA SER A 553 -19.54 -18.54 -48.13
C SER A 553 -21.02 -18.81 -47.86
N TYR A 554 -21.58 -18.15 -46.81
CA TYR A 554 -23.00 -18.28 -46.49
C TYR A 554 -23.89 -17.69 -47.57
N LEU A 555 -23.56 -16.54 -48.13
CA LEU A 555 -24.32 -15.93 -49.25
C LEU A 555 -24.30 -16.79 -50.49
N LYS A 556 -23.15 -17.41 -50.82
CA LYS A 556 -23.05 -18.34 -51.97
C LYS A 556 -23.91 -19.58 -51.75
N LYS A 557 -23.87 -20.20 -50.55
CA LYS A 557 -24.72 -21.34 -50.21
C LYS A 557 -26.22 -21.01 -50.31
N SER A 558 -26.61 -19.84 -49.80
CA SER A 558 -28.01 -19.40 -49.92
C SER A 558 -28.44 -19.15 -51.35
N LEU A 559 -27.52 -18.63 -52.18
CA LEU A 559 -27.77 -18.42 -53.60
C LEU A 559 -27.91 -19.75 -54.35
N ASP A 560 -27.12 -20.75 -54.02
CA ASP A 560 -27.19 -22.08 -54.63
C ASP A 560 -28.52 -22.78 -54.28
N HIS A 561 -28.99 -22.67 -53.02
CA HIS A 561 -30.31 -23.19 -52.60
C HIS A 561 -31.51 -22.47 -53.24
N LEU A 562 -31.34 -21.28 -53.79
CA LEU A 562 -32.40 -20.57 -54.50
C LEU A 562 -32.48 -20.92 -56.02
N LYS A 563 -31.47 -21.65 -56.54
CA LYS A 563 -31.39 -22.09 -57.92
C LYS A 563 -31.93 -23.50 -58.13
N ASP A 564 -32.05 -24.29 -57.10
CA ASP A 564 -32.66 -25.61 -57.02
C ASP A 564 -34.16 -25.43 -56.72
#